data_543afb136271c9e71f4785ea7a96128f
#
_entry.id   543afb136271c9e71f4785ea7a96128f
#
_cell.length_a   1.000
_cell.length_b   1.000
_cell.length_c   1.000
_cell.angle_alpha   90.00
_cell.angle_beta   90.00
_cell.angle_gamma   90.00
#
_symmetry.space_group_name_H-M   'P 1'
#
loop_
_entity.id
_entity.type
_entity.pdbx_description
1 polymer ?
#
loop_
_entity_poly.entity_id
_entity_poly.type
_entity_poly.pdbx_seq_one_letter_code
_entity_poly.pdbx_strand_id
1 'polypeptide(L)'
;MGDTNDGAVRDAKKLGLPKVLILGLQHMFAMFGATILVPILVSGYFADACGEPLTRGLTVSVTLFCAGFGTLLFHVCSKFKVPAFLGSSFAFLGGFSTVANLDTGKFADMAANDKVAYACGGVVAAGALYLVMALIIKLVGVNRVMRFLPPVVTGPIIICIGLSLAPSAISNASTNWWLAVIA
;
A
#
# COMPACT_ATOMS: atom_id res chain seq x y z
N MET A 1 -16.25 -12.09 -29.34
CA MET A 1 -15.23 -11.92 -28.26
C MET A 1 -14.66 -13.30 -28.03
N GLY A 2 -13.48 -13.58 -28.59
CA GLY A 2 -12.87 -14.91 -28.60
C GLY A 2 -12.53 -15.39 -27.21
N ASP A 3 -12.94 -16.61 -26.91
CA ASP A 3 -12.45 -17.43 -25.79
C ASP A 3 -10.96 -17.68 -26.03
N THR A 4 -10.11 -16.80 -25.53
CA THR A 4 -8.70 -17.14 -25.37
C THR A 4 -8.62 -18.09 -24.17
N ASN A 5 -8.49 -19.36 -24.51
CA ASN A 5 -8.27 -20.47 -23.60
C ASN A 5 -6.81 -20.38 -23.07
N ASP A 6 -6.56 -19.37 -22.26
CA ASP A 6 -5.23 -18.93 -21.83
C ASP A 6 -4.80 -19.63 -20.54
N GLY A 7 -5.16 -20.89 -20.33
CA GLY A 7 -4.69 -21.71 -19.20
C GLY A 7 -4.86 -21.09 -17.80
N ALA A 8 -5.35 -19.85 -17.72
CA ALA A 8 -5.52 -19.10 -16.49
C ALA A 8 -6.68 -19.66 -15.67
N VAL A 9 -6.38 -20.17 -14.49
CA VAL A 9 -7.39 -20.67 -13.55
C VAL A 9 -8.09 -19.47 -12.90
N ARG A 10 -9.32 -19.21 -13.33
CA ARG A 10 -10.15 -18.09 -12.79
C ARG A 10 -11.01 -18.49 -11.59
N ASP A 11 -11.05 -19.77 -11.26
CA ASP A 11 -11.83 -20.32 -10.14
C ASP A 11 -10.91 -21.15 -9.24
N ALA A 12 -10.66 -20.65 -8.03
CA ALA A 12 -9.82 -21.31 -7.05
C ALA A 12 -10.31 -22.72 -6.67
N LYS A 13 -11.61 -22.98 -6.78
CA LYS A 13 -12.20 -24.31 -6.49
C LYS A 13 -11.69 -25.40 -7.42
N LYS A 14 -11.27 -25.04 -8.64
CA LYS A 14 -10.72 -25.99 -9.63
C LYS A 14 -9.27 -26.43 -9.31
N LEU A 15 -8.56 -25.71 -8.44
CA LEU A 15 -7.17 -26.01 -8.08
C LEU A 15 -7.02 -27.11 -7.04
N GLY A 16 -8.07 -27.45 -6.32
CA GLY A 16 -8.02 -28.34 -5.16
C GLY A 16 -7.44 -27.67 -3.91
N LEU A 17 -7.91 -28.13 -2.74
CA LEU A 17 -7.59 -27.52 -1.44
C LEU A 17 -6.09 -27.39 -1.15
N PRO A 18 -5.22 -28.39 -1.41
CA PRO A 18 -3.80 -28.27 -1.10
C PRO A 18 -3.10 -27.16 -1.88
N LYS A 19 -3.39 -27.05 -3.18
CA LYS A 19 -2.79 -25.98 -4.02
C LYS A 19 -3.28 -24.59 -3.60
N VAL A 20 -4.56 -24.44 -3.27
CA VAL A 20 -5.12 -23.18 -2.81
C VAL A 20 -4.48 -22.74 -1.48
N LEU A 21 -4.25 -23.67 -0.55
CA LEU A 21 -3.58 -23.38 0.74
C LEU A 21 -2.14 -22.94 0.55
N ILE A 22 -1.36 -23.64 -0.30
CA ILE A 22 0.04 -23.29 -0.57
C ILE A 22 0.14 -21.92 -1.24
N LEU A 23 -0.68 -21.65 -2.26
CA LEU A 23 -0.72 -20.35 -2.94
C LEU A 23 -1.17 -19.23 -2.01
N GLY A 24 -2.16 -19.49 -1.15
CA GLY A 24 -2.61 -18.54 -0.15
C GLY A 24 -1.53 -18.20 0.88
N LEU A 25 -0.81 -19.21 1.35
CA LEU A 25 0.32 -19.05 2.27
C LEU A 25 1.46 -18.25 1.63
N GLN A 26 1.82 -18.59 0.38
CA GLN A 26 2.82 -17.86 -0.39
C GLN A 26 2.42 -16.37 -0.55
N HIS A 27 1.17 -16.11 -0.89
CA HIS A 27 0.66 -14.75 -1.05
C HIS A 27 0.69 -13.97 0.28
N MET A 28 0.33 -14.62 1.38
CA MET A 28 0.40 -14.04 2.72
C MET A 28 1.83 -13.60 3.06
N PHE A 29 2.83 -14.45 2.86
CA PHE A 29 4.23 -14.09 3.12
C PHE A 29 4.73 -12.97 2.22
N ALA A 30 4.37 -12.98 0.94
CA ALA A 30 4.76 -11.94 -0.01
C ALA A 30 4.21 -10.56 0.39
N MET A 31 2.97 -10.49 0.86
CA MET A 31 2.32 -9.24 1.26
C MET A 31 2.70 -8.78 2.67
N PHE A 32 3.09 -9.71 3.54
CA PHE A 32 3.44 -9.43 4.93
C PHE A 32 4.62 -8.47 5.04
N GLY A 33 5.72 -8.76 4.32
CA GLY A 33 6.91 -7.91 4.29
C GLY A 33 6.62 -6.48 3.83
N ALA A 34 5.86 -6.33 2.74
CA ALA A 34 5.46 -5.02 2.22
C ALA A 34 4.59 -4.24 3.21
N THR A 35 3.67 -4.92 3.90
CA THR A 35 2.76 -4.28 4.87
C THR A 35 3.49 -3.78 6.11
N ILE A 36 4.53 -4.48 6.57
CA ILE A 36 5.36 -4.09 7.71
C ILE A 36 6.34 -2.98 7.34
N LEU A 37 6.89 -3.01 6.13
CA LEU A 37 7.94 -2.08 5.73
C LEU A 37 7.46 -0.62 5.72
N VAL A 38 6.23 -0.36 5.29
CA VAL A 38 5.69 1.01 5.21
C VAL A 38 5.66 1.71 6.57
N PRO A 39 5.07 1.16 7.64
CA PRO A 39 5.09 1.82 8.95
C PRO A 39 6.49 1.98 9.53
N ILE A 40 7.43 1.08 9.23
CA ILE A 40 8.84 1.21 9.64
C ILE A 40 9.48 2.42 8.95
N LEU A 41 9.32 2.54 7.62
CA LEU A 41 9.87 3.67 6.86
C LEU A 41 9.24 4.99 7.30
N VAL A 42 7.94 5.02 7.50
CA VAL A 42 7.24 6.23 7.99
C VAL A 42 7.75 6.62 9.37
N SER A 43 7.89 5.66 10.29
CA SER A 43 8.46 5.94 11.62
C SER A 43 9.89 6.49 11.52
N GLY A 44 10.70 5.99 10.57
CA GLY A 44 12.03 6.53 10.27
C GLY A 44 11.97 8.00 9.84
N TYR A 45 11.10 8.37 8.90
CA TYR A 45 10.96 9.76 8.45
C TYR A 45 10.61 10.73 9.59
N PHE A 46 9.74 10.31 10.51
CA PHE A 46 9.39 11.14 11.67
C PHE A 46 10.49 11.16 12.72
N ALA A 47 11.22 10.06 12.91
CA ALA A 47 12.39 10.02 13.79
C ALA A 47 13.49 10.96 13.31
N ASP A 48 13.78 10.95 12.00
CA ASP A 48 14.79 11.82 11.39
C ASP A 48 14.39 13.30 11.44
N ALA A 49 13.11 13.62 11.21
CA ALA A 49 12.62 14.98 11.12
C ALA A 49 12.29 15.61 12.49
N CYS A 50 11.73 14.83 13.42
CA CYS A 50 11.24 15.33 14.71
C CYS A 50 12.11 14.88 15.89
N GLY A 51 13.13 14.03 15.66
CA GLY A 51 14.00 13.48 16.71
C GLY A 51 13.37 12.37 17.55
N GLU A 52 12.12 11.99 17.29
CA GLU A 52 11.38 10.97 18.05
C GLU A 52 10.68 9.98 17.12
N PRO A 53 10.82 8.66 17.37
CA PRO A 53 10.09 7.65 16.61
C PRO A 53 8.60 7.66 16.94
N LEU A 54 7.78 7.15 16.02
CA LEU A 54 6.34 7.04 16.24
C LEU A 54 6.03 5.96 17.30
N THR A 55 5.37 6.37 18.37
CA THR A 55 4.88 5.48 19.42
C THR A 55 3.38 5.21 19.35
N ARG A 56 2.65 6.03 18.61
CA ARG A 56 1.20 5.95 18.40
C ARG A 56 0.84 6.12 16.92
N GLY A 57 -0.37 5.75 16.59
CA GLY A 57 -0.90 5.93 15.23
C GLY A 57 -0.39 4.85 14.28
N LEU A 58 0.50 5.20 13.37
CA LEU A 58 0.97 4.30 12.30
C LEU A 58 2.11 3.40 12.78
N THR A 59 1.85 2.55 13.78
CA THR A 59 2.75 1.48 14.22
C THR A 59 2.53 0.20 13.42
N VAL A 60 3.51 -0.71 13.40
CA VAL A 60 3.41 -2.01 12.72
C VAL A 60 2.16 -2.79 13.17
N SER A 61 1.91 -2.85 14.48
CA SER A 61 0.77 -3.58 15.05
C SER A 61 -0.57 -3.02 14.60
N VAL A 62 -0.72 -1.69 14.66
CA VAL A 62 -1.95 -0.99 14.20
C VAL A 62 -2.14 -1.17 12.70
N THR A 63 -1.07 -1.06 11.93
CA THR A 63 -1.11 -1.22 10.47
C THR A 63 -1.54 -2.64 10.08
N LEU A 64 -0.98 -3.68 10.71
CA LEU A 64 -1.37 -5.07 10.46
C LEU A 64 -2.83 -5.32 10.85
N PHE A 65 -3.27 -4.81 12.00
CA PHE A 65 -4.66 -4.93 12.43
C PHE A 65 -5.62 -4.26 11.43
N CYS A 66 -5.31 -3.02 11.03
CA CYS A 66 -6.13 -2.29 10.07
C CYS A 66 -6.13 -2.94 8.67
N ALA A 67 -4.99 -3.48 8.22
CA ALA A 67 -4.90 -4.22 6.97
C ALA A 67 -5.76 -5.47 6.98
N GLY A 68 -5.72 -6.25 8.07
CA GLY A 68 -6.56 -7.44 8.24
C GLY A 68 -8.05 -7.09 8.28
N PHE A 69 -8.44 -6.12 9.11
CA PHE A 69 -9.82 -5.66 9.20
C PHE A 69 -10.34 -5.07 7.89
N GLY A 70 -9.53 -4.21 7.23
CA GLY A 70 -9.87 -3.63 5.94
C GLY A 70 -10.04 -4.68 4.85
N THR A 71 -9.18 -5.71 4.83
CA THR A 71 -9.28 -6.82 3.89
C THR A 71 -10.58 -7.63 4.11
N LEU A 72 -10.94 -7.92 5.37
CA LEU A 72 -12.19 -8.61 5.68
C LEU A 72 -13.41 -7.78 5.26
N LEU A 73 -13.41 -6.49 5.58
CA LEU A 73 -14.48 -5.57 5.18
C LEU A 73 -14.63 -5.53 3.65
N PHE A 74 -13.51 -5.46 2.92
CA PHE A 74 -13.51 -5.48 1.47
C PHE A 74 -14.09 -6.77 0.91
N HIS A 75 -13.75 -7.93 1.48
CA HIS A 75 -14.31 -9.22 1.04
C HIS A 75 -15.82 -9.29 1.27
N VAL A 76 -16.31 -8.80 2.40
CA VAL A 76 -17.76 -8.71 2.67
C VAL A 76 -18.44 -7.78 1.66
N CYS A 77 -17.90 -6.57 1.42
CA CYS A 77 -18.45 -5.62 0.46
C CYS A 77 -18.43 -6.14 -0.99
N SER A 78 -17.37 -6.86 -1.38
CA SER A 78 -17.25 -7.48 -2.71
C SER A 78 -17.96 -8.81 -2.86
N LYS A 79 -18.66 -9.26 -1.79
CA LYS A 79 -19.35 -10.57 -1.74
C LYS A 79 -18.41 -11.74 -2.08
N PHE A 80 -17.15 -11.66 -1.64
CA PHE A 80 -16.08 -12.64 -1.92
C PHE A 80 -15.82 -12.92 -3.41
N LYS A 81 -16.17 -11.96 -4.28
CA LYS A 81 -15.95 -12.11 -5.73
C LYS A 81 -14.55 -11.70 -6.19
N VAL A 82 -13.87 -10.86 -5.41
CA VAL A 82 -12.56 -10.34 -5.75
C VAL A 82 -11.56 -10.79 -4.68
N PRO A 83 -10.63 -11.69 -5.00
CA PRO A 83 -9.57 -12.10 -4.08
C PRO A 83 -8.48 -11.01 -4.06
N ALA A 84 -8.59 -10.07 -3.15
CA ALA A 84 -7.59 -9.02 -2.98
C ALA A 84 -7.26 -8.84 -1.49
N PHE A 85 -5.97 -8.59 -1.22
CA PHE A 85 -5.48 -8.20 0.09
C PHE A 85 -5.27 -6.69 0.10
N LEU A 86 -5.74 -6.01 1.13
CA LEU A 86 -5.52 -4.58 1.35
C LEU A 86 -4.39 -4.41 2.35
N GLY A 87 -3.24 -3.95 1.87
CA GLY A 87 -2.07 -3.66 2.69
C GLY A 87 -1.68 -2.19 2.63
N SER A 88 -0.53 -1.88 3.22
CA SER A 88 0.04 -0.54 3.21
C SER A 88 0.45 -0.13 1.79
N SER A 89 0.31 1.14 1.45
CA SER A 89 0.64 1.68 0.13
C SER A 89 1.94 2.49 0.17
N PHE A 90 2.90 2.10 -0.64
CA PHE A 90 4.14 2.86 -0.85
C PHE A 90 3.92 4.23 -1.52
N ALA A 91 2.82 4.41 -2.24
CA ALA A 91 2.51 5.67 -2.89
C ALA A 91 2.34 6.85 -1.92
N PHE A 92 1.97 6.58 -0.67
CA PHE A 92 1.80 7.62 0.36
C PHE A 92 3.10 7.98 1.09
N LEU A 93 4.20 7.25 0.90
CA LEU A 93 5.47 7.52 1.61
C LEU A 93 5.98 8.95 1.38
N GLY A 94 5.89 9.45 0.14
CA GLY A 94 6.25 10.84 -0.18
C GLY A 94 5.41 11.85 0.60
N GLY A 95 4.11 11.62 0.75
CA GLY A 95 3.22 12.47 1.55
C GLY A 95 3.58 12.45 3.03
N PHE A 96 3.87 11.28 3.61
CA PHE A 96 4.33 11.16 4.99
C PHE A 96 5.66 11.89 5.22
N SER A 97 6.64 11.70 4.32
CA SER A 97 7.93 12.40 4.37
C SER A 97 7.76 13.93 4.30
N THR A 98 6.89 14.42 3.42
CA THR A 98 6.59 15.85 3.32
C THR A 98 6.03 16.40 4.63
N VAL A 99 5.05 15.72 5.23
CA VAL A 99 4.44 16.16 6.49
C VAL A 99 5.43 16.06 7.66
N ALA A 100 6.30 15.05 7.69
CA ALA A 100 7.34 14.93 8.70
C ALA A 100 8.28 16.14 8.70
N ASN A 101 8.70 16.60 7.51
CA ASN A 101 9.61 17.73 7.32
C ASN A 101 8.91 19.10 7.27
N LEU A 102 7.63 19.18 7.63
CA LEU A 102 6.90 20.44 7.61
C LEU A 102 7.18 21.25 8.88
N ASP A 103 7.95 22.33 8.75
CA ASP A 103 8.40 23.18 9.85
C ASP A 103 7.78 24.60 9.81
N THR A 104 6.61 24.72 9.16
CA THR A 104 5.93 26.02 9.02
C THR A 104 4.64 26.10 9.81
N GLY A 105 4.41 27.26 10.42
CA GLY A 105 3.17 27.55 11.15
C GLY A 105 2.94 26.63 12.33
N LYS A 106 1.79 25.95 12.38
CA LYS A 106 1.39 25.05 13.47
C LYS A 106 2.22 23.77 13.58
N PHE A 107 2.99 23.43 12.52
CA PHE A 107 3.73 22.19 12.47
C PHE A 107 5.15 22.32 13.02
N ALA A 108 5.68 23.52 13.22
CA ALA A 108 7.05 23.76 13.67
C ALA A 108 7.36 23.10 15.03
N ASP A 109 6.45 23.25 15.99
CA ASP A 109 6.62 22.73 17.36
C ASP A 109 5.77 21.50 17.66
N MET A 110 5.27 20.82 16.61
CA MET A 110 4.35 19.70 16.77
C MET A 110 5.11 18.38 16.97
N ALA A 111 4.72 17.60 17.96
CA ALA A 111 5.29 16.26 18.20
C ALA A 111 5.05 15.30 17.02
N ALA A 112 5.95 14.33 16.82
CA ALA A 112 5.88 13.35 15.73
C ALA A 112 4.53 12.62 15.66
N ASN A 113 3.99 12.21 16.81
CA ASN A 113 2.70 11.52 16.90
C ASN A 113 1.50 12.39 16.45
N ASP A 114 1.57 13.68 16.64
CA ASP A 114 0.52 14.60 16.22
C ASP A 114 0.64 14.93 14.72
N LYS A 115 1.88 15.15 14.22
CA LYS A 115 2.13 15.32 12.79
C LYS A 115 1.65 14.11 11.99
N VAL A 116 1.90 12.88 12.47
CA VAL A 116 1.43 11.66 11.76
C VAL A 116 -0.09 11.56 11.75
N ALA A 117 -0.79 12.05 12.77
CA ALA A 117 -2.25 12.07 12.76
C ALA A 117 -2.80 12.96 11.65
N TYR A 118 -2.18 14.12 11.40
CA TYR A 118 -2.52 14.98 10.25
C TYR A 118 -2.24 14.29 8.91
N ALA A 119 -1.09 13.61 8.78
CA ALA A 119 -0.76 12.84 7.58
C ALA A 119 -1.78 11.73 7.32
N CYS A 120 -2.20 11.01 8.36
CA CYS A 120 -3.27 10.01 8.28
C CYS A 120 -4.61 10.64 7.85
N GLY A 121 -4.92 11.87 8.33
CA GLY A 121 -6.06 12.65 7.86
C GLY A 121 -6.01 12.90 6.34
N GLY A 122 -4.83 13.19 5.80
CA GLY A 122 -4.59 13.30 4.35
C GLY A 122 -4.87 12.00 3.61
N VAL A 123 -4.50 10.85 4.18
CA VAL A 123 -4.81 9.53 3.60
C VAL A 123 -6.32 9.27 3.61
N VAL A 124 -7.04 9.67 4.66
CA VAL A 124 -8.51 9.57 4.71
C VAL A 124 -9.14 10.44 3.61
N ALA A 125 -8.64 11.67 3.42
CA ALA A 125 -9.11 12.54 2.34
C ALA A 125 -8.86 11.92 0.95
N ALA A 126 -7.69 11.31 0.73
CA ALA A 126 -7.41 10.54 -0.49
C ALA A 126 -8.40 9.37 -0.65
N GLY A 127 -8.73 8.66 0.44
CA GLY A 127 -9.76 7.62 0.43
C GLY A 127 -11.13 8.15 -0.02
N ALA A 128 -11.51 9.34 0.42
CA ALA A 128 -12.74 9.99 -0.03
C ALA A 128 -12.71 10.31 -1.54
N LEU A 129 -11.55 10.71 -2.09
CA LEU A 129 -11.40 10.89 -3.54
C LEU A 129 -11.62 9.59 -4.32
N TYR A 130 -11.21 8.43 -3.79
CA TYR A 130 -11.51 7.14 -4.42
C TYR A 130 -13.01 6.85 -4.49
N LEU A 131 -13.79 7.26 -3.47
CA LEU A 131 -15.26 7.15 -3.52
C LEU A 131 -15.86 8.03 -4.62
N VAL A 132 -15.34 9.25 -4.78
CA VAL A 132 -15.74 10.14 -5.89
C VAL A 132 -15.38 9.51 -7.23
N MET A 133 -14.18 8.96 -7.38
CA MET A 133 -13.76 8.24 -8.59
C MET A 133 -14.67 7.04 -8.88
N ALA A 134 -15.03 6.26 -7.86
CA ALA A 134 -15.95 5.13 -8.01
C ALA A 134 -17.33 5.58 -8.49
N LEU A 135 -17.82 6.72 -7.98
CA LEU A 135 -19.08 7.32 -8.44
C LEU A 135 -18.99 7.78 -9.89
N ILE A 136 -17.91 8.43 -10.29
CA ILE A 136 -17.65 8.85 -11.68
C ILE A 136 -17.62 7.62 -12.58
N ILE A 137 -16.92 6.54 -12.22
CA ILE A 137 -16.86 5.30 -12.99
C ILE A 137 -18.26 4.69 -13.14
N LYS A 138 -19.07 4.73 -12.08
CA LYS A 138 -20.46 4.23 -12.13
C LYS A 138 -21.35 5.03 -13.06
N LEU A 139 -21.17 6.36 -13.14
CA LEU A 139 -22.00 7.25 -13.97
C LEU A 139 -21.52 7.30 -15.43
N VAL A 140 -20.22 7.36 -15.64
CA VAL A 140 -19.61 7.61 -16.96
C VAL A 140 -19.23 6.30 -17.67
N GLY A 141 -18.99 5.24 -16.91
CA GLY A 141 -18.56 3.93 -17.40
C GLY A 141 -17.05 3.75 -17.43
N VAL A 142 -16.60 2.52 -17.20
CA VAL A 142 -15.19 2.13 -17.10
C VAL A 142 -14.39 2.50 -18.35
N ASN A 143 -14.95 2.26 -19.55
CA ASN A 143 -14.24 2.45 -20.81
C ASN A 143 -13.86 3.92 -21.08
N ARG A 144 -14.69 4.87 -20.62
CA ARG A 144 -14.39 6.31 -20.77
C ARG A 144 -13.31 6.73 -19.78
N VAL A 145 -13.39 6.27 -18.52
CA VAL A 145 -12.39 6.60 -17.50
C VAL A 145 -11.01 6.01 -17.84
N MET A 146 -10.97 4.77 -18.36
CA MET A 146 -9.71 4.14 -18.80
C MET A 146 -9.05 4.85 -19.99
N ARG A 147 -9.81 5.63 -20.76
CA ARG A 147 -9.24 6.47 -21.83
C ARG A 147 -8.43 7.64 -21.26
N PHE A 148 -8.78 8.16 -20.08
CA PHE A 148 -8.02 9.22 -19.40
C PHE A 148 -6.83 8.68 -18.62
N LEU A 149 -6.82 7.38 -18.27
CA LEU A 149 -5.75 6.71 -17.54
C LEU A 149 -5.11 5.61 -18.42
N PRO A 150 -4.50 5.97 -19.56
CA PRO A 150 -3.89 4.99 -20.43
C PRO A 150 -2.65 4.35 -19.77
N PRO A 151 -2.29 3.11 -20.13
CA PRO A 151 -1.11 2.42 -19.59
C PRO A 151 0.21 3.21 -19.77
N VAL A 152 0.28 4.07 -20.76
CA VAL A 152 1.43 4.97 -21.02
C VAL A 152 1.65 5.96 -19.87
N VAL A 153 0.60 6.33 -19.13
CA VAL A 153 0.70 7.23 -17.96
C VAL A 153 0.95 6.42 -16.69
N THR A 154 0.21 5.33 -16.50
CA THR A 154 0.29 4.53 -15.27
C THR A 154 1.60 3.76 -15.15
N GLY A 155 2.16 3.28 -16.28
CA GLY A 155 3.42 2.56 -16.33
C GLY A 155 4.60 3.36 -15.75
N PRO A 156 4.90 4.56 -16.29
CA PRO A 156 5.95 5.41 -15.75
C PRO A 156 5.77 5.79 -14.28
N ILE A 157 4.53 6.01 -13.81
CA ILE A 157 4.27 6.32 -12.41
C ILE A 157 4.68 5.15 -11.51
N ILE A 158 4.35 3.92 -11.88
CA ILE A 158 4.74 2.72 -11.14
C ILE A 158 6.27 2.56 -11.12
N ILE A 159 6.94 2.80 -12.25
CA ILE A 159 8.41 2.78 -12.35
C ILE A 159 9.02 3.83 -11.42
N CYS A 160 8.51 5.06 -11.43
CA CYS A 160 9.00 6.13 -10.55
C CYS A 160 8.83 5.78 -9.06
N ILE A 161 7.72 5.17 -8.67
CA ILE A 161 7.52 4.69 -7.29
C ILE A 161 8.57 3.64 -6.95
N GLY A 162 8.81 2.65 -7.82
CA GLY A 162 9.83 1.62 -7.62
C GLY A 162 11.24 2.21 -7.49
N LEU A 163 11.61 3.14 -8.38
CA LEU A 163 12.91 3.80 -8.34
C LEU A 163 13.10 4.66 -7.10
N SER A 164 12.05 5.32 -6.60
CA SER A 164 12.12 6.12 -5.37
C SER A 164 12.38 5.27 -4.12
N LEU A 165 12.03 3.97 -4.16
CA LEU A 165 12.27 3.03 -3.07
C LEU A 165 13.61 2.30 -3.17
N ALA A 166 14.26 2.33 -4.34
CA ALA A 166 15.54 1.63 -4.58
C ALA A 166 16.65 2.03 -3.59
N PRO A 167 16.85 3.31 -3.21
CA PRO A 167 17.85 3.70 -2.21
C PRO A 167 17.60 3.02 -0.84
N SER A 168 16.35 2.94 -0.39
CA SER A 168 15.99 2.25 0.86
C SER A 168 16.28 0.75 0.79
N ALA A 169 15.98 0.12 -0.34
CA ALA A 169 16.27 -1.30 -0.55
C ALA A 169 17.77 -1.58 -0.53
N ILE A 170 18.57 -0.75 -1.20
CA ILE A 170 20.03 -0.86 -1.23
C ILE A 170 20.62 -0.63 0.17
N SER A 171 20.15 0.38 0.89
CA SER A 171 20.59 0.67 2.25
C SER A 171 20.31 -0.50 3.20
N ASN A 172 19.13 -1.10 3.12
CA ASN A 172 18.78 -2.28 3.92
C ASN A 172 19.61 -3.52 3.54
N ALA A 173 19.82 -3.75 2.23
CA ALA A 173 20.64 -4.85 1.74
C ALA A 173 22.13 -4.70 2.15
N SER A 174 22.66 -3.48 2.17
CA SER A 174 24.06 -3.20 2.51
C SER A 174 24.38 -3.51 3.97
N THR A 175 23.40 -3.58 4.85
CA THR A 175 23.58 -3.96 6.27
C THR A 175 24.12 -5.38 6.39
N ASN A 176 23.65 -6.32 5.55
CA ASN A 176 24.18 -7.67 5.48
C ASN A 176 23.87 -8.30 4.11
N TRP A 177 24.84 -8.27 3.21
CA TRP A 177 24.71 -8.78 1.85
C TRP A 177 24.41 -10.28 1.77
N TRP A 178 24.92 -11.07 2.72
CA TRP A 178 24.64 -12.49 2.77
C TRP A 178 23.16 -12.77 3.02
N LEU A 179 22.56 -12.07 3.97
CA LEU A 179 21.14 -12.19 4.25
C LEU A 179 20.30 -11.65 3.08
N ALA A 180 20.73 -10.57 2.45
CA ALA A 180 20.02 -9.98 1.31
C ALA A 180 19.98 -10.88 0.07
N VAL A 181 21.00 -11.74 -0.12
CA VAL A 181 21.02 -12.72 -1.23
C VAL A 181 20.16 -13.94 -0.93
N ILE A 182 19.99 -14.29 0.36
CA ILE A 182 19.19 -15.46 0.77
C ILE A 182 17.69 -15.11 0.82
N ALA A 183 17.34 -13.85 1.13
CA ALA A 183 15.95 -13.37 1.23
C ALA A 183 15.32 -13.10 -0.14
#